data_4143dc628df363b6a7b4d74bfc8ced25
#
_entry.id   4143dc628df363b6a7b4d74bfc8ced25
#
_cell.length_a   1.000
_cell.length_b   1.000
_cell.length_c   1.000
_cell.angle_alpha   90.00
_cell.angle_beta   90.00
_cell.angle_gamma   90.00
#
_symmetry.space_group_name_H-M   'P 1'
#
loop_
_entity.id
_entity.type
_entity.pdbx_description
1 polymer ?
#
loop_
_entity_poly.entity_id
_entity_poly.type
_entity_poly.pdbx_seq_one_letter_code
_entity_poly.pdbx_strand_id
1 'polypeptide(L)'
;MLYYEGLEKVLELLDENKIDYLSIMDHSPGQGQYTNPTFYKEYATKVWGVTENYVDTWLDDLVNLHDNLDWNKIANIIGIAKTKNINVASHDDDTLEKMDFIKNIGINVSEFPITLEVAKHSKKLGVLTCLGAPNIVRGKSHNNNLKAMDAILEDCCDIVCSDYLPSAMIKSMCIVAERINNLNKAVSLFTSNPAKAVGIYDERGSIKENKKADLVLVDIDSEYPKVVNTIVNGKTVYKREV
;
A
#
# COMPACT_ATOMS: atom_id res chain seq x y z
N MET A 1 11.70 -1.46 7.54
CA MET A 1 12.81 -0.86 8.31
C MET A 1 14.07 -0.91 7.47
N LEU A 2 14.70 0.22 7.23
CA LEU A 2 15.87 0.33 6.33
C LEU A 2 17.18 0.08 7.09
N TYR A 3 17.40 -1.19 7.47
CA TYR A 3 18.73 -1.58 7.99
C TYR A 3 19.77 -1.52 6.85
N TYR A 4 21.01 -1.16 7.18
CA TYR A 4 22.10 -1.07 6.22
C TYR A 4 22.27 -2.36 5.40
N GLU A 5 22.23 -3.51 6.06
CA GLU A 5 22.27 -4.83 5.41
C GLU A 5 21.07 -5.08 4.48
N GLY A 6 19.89 -4.54 4.82
CA GLY A 6 18.70 -4.61 3.97
C GLY A 6 18.85 -3.84 2.66
N LEU A 7 19.51 -2.68 2.68
CA LEU A 7 19.75 -1.88 1.47
C LEU A 7 20.67 -2.60 0.47
N GLU A 8 21.69 -3.32 0.96
CA GLU A 8 22.56 -4.13 0.12
C GLU A 8 21.81 -5.27 -0.55
N LYS A 9 20.96 -5.96 0.22
CA LYS A 9 20.12 -7.04 -0.32
C LYS A 9 19.10 -6.54 -1.34
N VAL A 10 18.54 -5.35 -1.15
CA VAL A 10 17.66 -4.73 -2.15
C VAL A 10 18.39 -4.45 -3.45
N LEU A 11 19.63 -3.93 -3.38
CA LEU A 11 20.45 -3.71 -4.58
C LEU A 11 20.72 -5.01 -5.35
N GLU A 12 21.12 -6.07 -4.64
CA GLU A 12 21.29 -7.40 -5.23
C GLU A 12 20.04 -7.90 -5.94
N LEU A 13 18.87 -7.81 -5.28
CA LEU A 13 17.60 -8.28 -5.84
C LEU A 13 17.14 -7.42 -7.03
N LEU A 14 17.43 -6.11 -7.02
CA LEU A 14 17.18 -5.25 -8.16
C LEU A 14 18.06 -5.65 -9.36
N ASP A 15 19.33 -5.93 -9.13
CA ASP A 15 20.27 -6.35 -10.18
C ASP A 15 19.85 -7.70 -10.79
N GLU A 16 19.37 -8.61 -9.98
CA GLU A 16 18.84 -9.90 -10.41
C GLU A 16 17.44 -9.84 -11.05
N ASN A 17 16.82 -8.65 -11.15
CA ASN A 17 15.45 -8.42 -11.64
C ASN A 17 14.39 -9.27 -10.88
N LYS A 18 14.54 -9.37 -9.56
CA LYS A 18 13.63 -10.11 -8.68
C LYS A 18 12.66 -9.22 -7.91
N ILE A 19 12.65 -7.93 -8.21
CA ILE A 19 11.74 -6.94 -7.61
C ILE A 19 10.92 -6.31 -8.72
N ASP A 20 9.60 -6.34 -8.58
CA ASP A 20 8.64 -5.67 -9.48
C ASP A 20 8.06 -4.39 -8.87
N TYR A 21 8.19 -4.23 -7.55
CA TYR A 21 7.71 -3.08 -6.79
C TYR A 21 8.48 -2.96 -5.48
N LEU A 22 8.86 -1.75 -5.09
CA LEU A 22 9.65 -1.48 -3.89
C LEU A 22 8.90 -0.54 -2.97
N SER A 23 8.70 -0.91 -1.71
CA SER A 23 8.14 -0.03 -0.68
C SER A 23 9.18 0.29 0.39
N ILE A 24 9.38 1.59 0.63
CA ILE A 24 10.29 2.11 1.64
C ILE A 24 9.48 2.47 2.87
N MET A 25 9.64 1.69 3.92
CA MET A 25 8.90 1.86 5.17
C MET A 25 9.81 2.37 6.29
N ASP A 26 9.41 3.45 6.92
CA ASP A 26 10.01 3.98 8.13
C ASP A 26 8.99 3.92 9.27
N HIS A 27 9.16 2.94 10.15
CA HIS A 27 8.32 2.75 11.33
C HIS A 27 9.06 3.15 12.61
N SER A 28 10.00 4.09 12.50
CA SER A 28 10.70 4.63 13.66
C SER A 28 9.76 5.44 14.56
N PRO A 29 9.99 5.49 15.86
CA PRO A 29 9.22 6.31 16.78
C PRO A 29 9.16 7.77 16.31
N GLY A 30 7.97 8.36 16.37
CA GLY A 30 7.76 9.74 15.91
C GLY A 30 7.46 9.89 14.42
N GLN A 31 7.49 8.81 13.63
CA GLN A 31 7.19 8.80 12.20
C GLN A 31 5.83 8.15 11.90
N GLY A 32 5.10 8.71 10.93
CA GLY A 32 3.88 8.13 10.40
C GLY A 32 2.83 7.82 11.47
N GLN A 33 2.40 6.56 11.54
CA GLN A 33 1.42 6.10 12.53
C GLN A 33 1.97 5.91 13.95
N TYR A 34 3.29 6.03 14.16
CA TYR A 34 3.98 5.80 15.43
C TYR A 34 4.35 7.10 16.16
N THR A 35 3.57 8.16 15.99
CA THR A 35 3.77 9.47 16.62
C THR A 35 3.58 9.46 18.14
N ASN A 36 2.92 8.43 18.71
CA ASN A 36 2.74 8.29 20.16
C ASN A 36 3.57 7.11 20.72
N PRO A 37 4.76 7.36 21.27
CA PRO A 37 5.62 6.31 21.84
C PRO A 37 4.98 5.54 23.00
N THR A 38 4.13 6.18 23.81
CA THR A 38 3.47 5.55 24.95
C THR A 38 2.49 4.47 24.50
N PHE A 39 1.69 4.77 23.46
CA PHE A 39 0.77 3.78 22.88
C PHE A 39 1.52 2.57 22.31
N TYR A 40 2.63 2.84 21.63
CA TYR A 40 3.47 1.79 21.07
C TYR A 40 4.09 0.89 22.15
N LYS A 41 4.57 1.50 23.24
CA LYS A 41 5.12 0.78 24.40
C LYS A 41 4.07 -0.12 25.04
N GLU A 42 2.86 0.41 25.29
CA GLU A 42 1.75 -0.39 25.82
C GLU A 42 1.34 -1.54 24.90
N TYR A 43 1.30 -1.30 23.61
CA TYR A 43 0.99 -2.33 22.61
C TYR A 43 2.06 -3.44 22.61
N ALA A 44 3.34 -3.07 22.51
CA ALA A 44 4.44 -4.02 22.48
C ALA A 44 4.52 -4.89 23.74
N THR A 45 4.36 -4.30 24.91
CA THR A 45 4.36 -5.05 26.19
C THR A 45 3.18 -6.02 26.28
N LYS A 46 1.99 -5.60 25.86
CA LYS A 46 0.78 -6.45 25.91
C LYS A 46 0.76 -7.56 24.87
N VAL A 47 1.15 -7.23 23.64
CA VAL A 47 1.01 -8.17 22.49
C VAL A 47 2.23 -9.08 22.36
N TRP A 48 3.43 -8.57 22.58
CA TRP A 48 4.65 -9.35 22.45
C TRP A 48 5.14 -9.97 23.76
N GLY A 49 4.55 -9.56 24.90
CA GLY A 49 4.90 -10.09 26.21
C GLY A 49 6.33 -9.74 26.68
N VAL A 50 6.88 -8.65 26.16
CA VAL A 50 8.22 -8.16 26.48
C VAL A 50 8.17 -7.14 27.61
N THR A 51 9.31 -6.95 28.31
CA THR A 51 9.42 -5.95 29.40
C THR A 51 9.45 -4.54 28.84
N GLU A 52 8.98 -3.57 29.62
CA GLU A 52 9.05 -2.14 29.25
C GLU A 52 10.47 -1.69 28.94
N ASN A 53 11.44 -2.11 29.76
CA ASN A 53 12.85 -1.77 29.53
C ASN A 53 13.40 -2.31 28.20
N TYR A 54 12.97 -3.49 27.78
CA TYR A 54 13.31 -4.02 26.45
C TYR A 54 12.74 -3.15 25.35
N VAL A 55 11.47 -2.71 25.51
CA VAL A 55 10.83 -1.83 24.53
C VAL A 55 11.53 -0.47 24.46
N ASP A 56 11.91 0.11 25.59
CA ASP A 56 12.62 1.38 25.63
C ASP A 56 13.97 1.30 24.89
N THR A 57 14.79 0.30 25.20
CA THR A 57 16.06 0.08 24.50
C THR A 57 15.86 -0.11 22.99
N TRP A 58 14.87 -0.89 22.62
CA TRP A 58 14.56 -1.12 21.21
C TRP A 58 14.05 0.14 20.48
N LEU A 59 13.26 0.99 21.15
CA LEU A 59 12.83 2.28 20.61
C LEU A 59 14.01 3.24 20.42
N ASP A 60 14.93 3.30 21.38
CA ASP A 60 16.15 4.10 21.27
C ASP A 60 17.03 3.62 20.10
N ASP A 61 17.17 2.31 19.91
CA ASP A 61 17.87 1.73 18.75
C ASP A 61 17.21 2.14 17.43
N LEU A 62 15.87 2.16 17.36
CA LEU A 62 15.14 2.58 16.18
C LEU A 62 15.33 4.07 15.86
N VAL A 63 15.33 4.93 16.87
CA VAL A 63 15.60 6.37 16.69
C VAL A 63 17.03 6.56 16.19
N ASN A 64 18.01 5.90 16.79
CA ASN A 64 19.40 5.97 16.35
C ASN A 64 19.56 5.48 14.90
N LEU A 65 18.86 4.45 14.51
CA LEU A 65 18.86 3.96 13.12
C LEU A 65 18.26 4.97 12.15
N HIS A 66 17.15 5.61 12.53
CA HIS A 66 16.52 6.66 11.72
C HIS A 66 17.45 7.85 11.53
N ASP A 67 18.07 8.35 12.60
CA ASP A 67 18.97 9.51 12.57
C ASP A 67 20.23 9.27 11.73
N ASN A 68 20.62 8.00 11.56
CA ASN A 68 21.77 7.58 10.77
C ASN A 68 21.40 6.99 9.38
N LEU A 69 20.18 7.20 8.88
CA LEU A 69 19.80 6.74 7.54
C LEU A 69 20.66 7.38 6.46
N ASP A 70 21.23 6.54 5.60
CA ASP A 70 21.96 7.00 4.42
C ASP A 70 21.00 7.32 3.27
N TRP A 71 20.49 8.54 3.27
CA TRP A 71 19.59 9.02 2.23
C TRP A 71 20.21 9.04 0.84
N ASN A 72 21.52 9.15 0.71
CA ASN A 72 22.19 9.07 -0.58
C ASN A 72 22.10 7.64 -1.14
N LYS A 73 22.29 6.64 -0.28
CA LYS A 73 22.16 5.24 -0.67
C LYS A 73 20.72 4.89 -1.03
N ILE A 74 19.75 5.39 -0.27
CA ILE A 74 18.31 5.23 -0.56
C ILE A 74 17.98 5.89 -1.91
N ALA A 75 18.39 7.10 -2.15
CA ALA A 75 18.18 7.80 -3.42
C ALA A 75 18.83 7.06 -4.62
N ASN A 76 20.00 6.44 -4.42
CA ASN A 76 20.62 5.60 -5.43
C ASN A 76 19.78 4.36 -5.75
N ILE A 77 19.27 3.67 -4.74
CA ILE A 77 18.36 2.52 -4.91
C ILE A 77 17.10 2.92 -5.70
N ILE A 78 16.50 4.06 -5.34
CA ILE A 78 15.34 4.62 -6.06
C ILE A 78 15.70 4.93 -7.52
N GLY A 79 16.87 5.51 -7.76
CA GLY A 79 17.40 5.78 -9.10
C GLY A 79 17.54 4.50 -9.93
N ILE A 80 18.10 3.43 -9.36
CA ILE A 80 18.24 2.13 -10.02
C ILE A 80 16.86 1.53 -10.32
N ALA A 81 15.96 1.51 -9.35
CA ALA A 81 14.58 1.02 -9.54
C ALA A 81 13.89 1.75 -10.70
N LYS A 82 14.04 3.08 -10.77
CA LYS A 82 13.49 3.91 -11.85
C LYS A 82 14.05 3.55 -13.22
N THR A 83 15.37 3.26 -13.35
CA THR A 83 15.96 2.83 -14.64
C THR A 83 15.40 1.49 -15.12
N LYS A 84 14.88 0.67 -14.20
CA LYS A 84 14.23 -0.62 -14.49
C LYS A 84 12.71 -0.51 -14.61
N ASN A 85 12.14 0.69 -14.61
CA ASN A 85 10.69 0.97 -14.61
C ASN A 85 9.96 0.36 -13.40
N ILE A 86 10.65 0.19 -12.28
CA ILE A 86 10.08 -0.28 -11.02
C ILE A 86 9.59 0.93 -10.24
N ASN A 87 8.30 0.94 -9.89
CA ASN A 87 7.75 1.98 -9.04
C ASN A 87 8.18 1.79 -7.59
N VAL A 88 8.44 2.93 -6.94
CA VAL A 88 8.84 2.98 -5.54
C VAL A 88 7.77 3.69 -4.73
N ALA A 89 7.41 3.10 -3.61
CA ALA A 89 6.48 3.66 -2.64
C ALA A 89 7.18 4.14 -1.37
N SER A 90 6.59 5.15 -0.74
CA SER A 90 6.74 5.47 0.68
C SER A 90 5.58 4.91 1.48
N HIS A 91 5.67 4.93 2.80
CA HIS A 91 4.68 4.36 3.68
C HIS A 91 4.36 5.30 4.85
N ASP A 92 3.07 5.36 5.25
CA ASP A 92 2.60 6.17 6.38
C ASP A 92 3.04 7.65 6.30
N ASP A 93 2.91 8.26 5.12
CA ASP A 93 3.26 9.66 4.94
C ASP A 93 2.33 10.57 5.75
N ASP A 94 2.89 11.45 6.57
CA ASP A 94 2.19 12.17 7.61
C ASP A 94 2.20 13.70 7.44
N THR A 95 3.16 14.25 6.67
CA THR A 95 3.29 15.69 6.45
C THR A 95 3.39 16.04 4.97
N LEU A 96 3.08 17.30 4.63
CA LEU A 96 3.22 17.82 3.26
C LEU A 96 4.69 17.91 2.86
N GLU A 97 5.54 18.30 3.80
CA GLU A 97 7.00 18.40 3.62
C GLU A 97 7.60 17.04 3.29
N LYS A 98 7.17 15.97 3.99
CA LYS A 98 7.57 14.61 3.65
C LYS A 98 7.13 14.23 2.26
N MET A 99 5.91 14.58 1.85
CA MET A 99 5.43 14.33 0.48
C MET A 99 6.26 15.05 -0.58
N ASP A 100 6.62 16.32 -0.36
CA ASP A 100 7.50 17.05 -1.27
C ASP A 100 8.89 16.40 -1.34
N PHE A 101 9.44 15.99 -0.19
CA PHE A 101 10.72 15.30 -0.13
C PHE A 101 10.71 13.97 -0.90
N ILE A 102 9.75 13.08 -0.63
CA ILE A 102 9.68 11.77 -1.30
C ILE A 102 9.48 11.91 -2.81
N LYS A 103 8.70 12.90 -3.24
CA LYS A 103 8.53 13.21 -4.66
C LYS A 103 9.85 13.62 -5.29
N ASN A 104 10.63 14.49 -4.63
CA ASN A 104 11.91 14.98 -5.13
C ASN A 104 12.96 13.87 -5.29
N ILE A 105 12.98 12.87 -4.41
CA ILE A 105 13.87 11.71 -4.54
C ILE A 105 13.37 10.65 -5.53
N GLY A 106 12.15 10.84 -6.10
CA GLY A 106 11.64 10.01 -7.19
C GLY A 106 10.65 8.92 -6.78
N ILE A 107 10.14 8.95 -5.55
CA ILE A 107 9.04 8.08 -5.11
C ILE A 107 7.74 8.54 -5.80
N ASN A 108 6.94 7.60 -6.26
CA ASN A 108 5.75 7.85 -7.07
C ASN A 108 4.47 7.18 -6.57
N VAL A 109 4.54 6.47 -5.44
CA VAL A 109 3.38 5.93 -4.72
C VAL A 109 3.49 6.28 -3.24
N SER A 110 2.40 6.72 -2.63
CA SER A 110 2.25 6.92 -1.18
C SER A 110 1.30 5.85 -0.63
N GLU A 111 1.82 4.92 0.15
CA GLU A 111 1.03 3.89 0.82
C GLU A 111 0.57 4.38 2.18
N PHE A 112 -0.73 4.32 2.42
CA PHE A 112 -1.38 4.63 3.69
C PHE A 112 -1.08 6.04 4.24
N PRO A 113 -1.23 7.13 3.42
CA PRO A 113 -1.09 8.48 3.95
C PRO A 113 -2.00 8.68 5.16
N ILE A 114 -1.47 9.38 6.18
CA ILE A 114 -2.10 9.46 7.51
C ILE A 114 -3.31 10.38 7.54
N THR A 115 -3.33 11.41 6.71
CA THR A 115 -4.42 12.39 6.66
C THR A 115 -4.97 12.62 5.26
N LEU A 116 -6.20 13.14 5.18
CA LEU A 116 -6.82 13.52 3.92
C LEU A 116 -6.05 14.64 3.22
N GLU A 117 -5.45 15.54 3.98
CA GLU A 117 -4.65 16.64 3.46
C GLU A 117 -3.40 16.10 2.72
N VAL A 118 -2.70 15.17 3.33
CA VAL A 118 -1.55 14.48 2.71
C VAL A 118 -1.96 13.73 1.45
N ALA A 119 -3.07 12.99 1.46
CA ALA A 119 -3.56 12.30 0.27
C ALA A 119 -3.93 13.28 -0.87
N LYS A 120 -4.54 14.42 -0.55
CA LYS A 120 -4.83 15.49 -1.53
C LYS A 120 -3.55 16.11 -2.08
N HIS A 121 -2.53 16.28 -1.24
CA HIS A 121 -1.23 16.80 -1.68
C HIS A 121 -0.49 15.80 -2.59
N SER A 122 -0.52 14.49 -2.25
CA SER A 122 -0.01 13.41 -3.10
C SER A 122 -0.57 13.52 -4.52
N LYS A 123 -1.88 13.67 -4.64
CA LYS A 123 -2.55 13.83 -5.93
C LYS A 123 -2.06 15.07 -6.69
N LYS A 124 -1.89 16.23 -6.03
CA LYS A 124 -1.36 17.45 -6.65
C LYS A 124 0.06 17.26 -7.19
N LEU A 125 0.88 16.47 -6.50
CA LEU A 125 2.24 16.12 -6.90
C LEU A 125 2.30 15.04 -7.99
N GLY A 126 1.16 14.43 -8.36
CA GLY A 126 1.12 13.27 -9.25
C GLY A 126 1.76 12.02 -8.64
N VAL A 127 1.68 11.89 -7.31
CA VAL A 127 2.04 10.69 -6.56
C VAL A 127 0.76 9.88 -6.35
N LEU A 128 0.76 8.60 -6.72
CA LEU A 128 -0.39 7.71 -6.55
C LEU A 128 -0.62 7.41 -5.08
N THR A 129 -1.87 7.34 -4.65
CA THR A 129 -2.23 6.98 -3.27
C THR A 129 -2.78 5.57 -3.21
N CYS A 130 -2.20 4.72 -2.34
CA CYS A 130 -2.65 3.36 -2.09
C CYS A 130 -3.24 3.24 -0.68
N LEU A 131 -4.44 2.65 -0.55
CA LEU A 131 -5.14 2.47 0.73
C LEU A 131 -5.60 1.01 0.92
N GLY A 132 -5.81 0.60 2.17
CA GLY A 132 -6.14 -0.77 2.52
C GLY A 132 -7.64 -1.10 2.46
N ALA A 133 -8.00 -2.22 1.84
CA ALA A 133 -9.36 -2.76 1.82
C ALA A 133 -9.97 -2.95 3.22
N PRO A 134 -9.23 -3.40 4.26
CA PRO A 134 -9.76 -3.53 5.61
C PRO A 134 -10.27 -2.21 6.21
N ASN A 135 -9.64 -1.07 5.88
CA ASN A 135 -10.08 0.25 6.31
C ASN A 135 -11.48 0.57 5.76
N ILE A 136 -11.73 0.24 4.49
CA ILE A 136 -13.02 0.43 3.83
C ILE A 136 -14.10 -0.43 4.49
N VAL A 137 -13.83 -1.72 4.70
CA VAL A 137 -14.80 -2.67 5.29
C VAL A 137 -15.16 -2.28 6.73
N ARG A 138 -14.19 -1.83 7.52
CA ARG A 138 -14.43 -1.37 8.91
C ARG A 138 -15.03 0.03 8.99
N GLY A 139 -14.93 0.83 7.92
CA GLY A 139 -15.35 2.23 7.89
C GLY A 139 -14.49 3.17 8.74
N LYS A 140 -13.33 2.71 9.21
CA LYS A 140 -12.39 3.49 10.03
C LYS A 140 -10.97 2.96 9.94
N SER A 141 -9.98 3.83 10.18
CA SER A 141 -8.59 3.47 10.39
C SER A 141 -8.36 2.85 11.78
N HIS A 142 -7.21 2.20 12.00
CA HIS A 142 -6.82 1.66 13.31
C HIS A 142 -6.56 2.75 14.34
N ASN A 143 -5.87 3.83 13.98
CA ASN A 143 -5.35 4.86 14.88
C ASN A 143 -6.02 6.23 14.65
N ASN A 144 -7.30 6.28 14.26
CA ASN A 144 -7.99 7.49 13.81
C ASN A 144 -7.30 8.23 12.65
N ASN A 145 -6.44 7.54 11.89
CA ASN A 145 -5.83 8.03 10.68
C ASN A 145 -6.88 8.16 9.55
N LEU A 146 -6.44 8.46 8.34
CA LEU A 146 -7.29 8.62 7.16
C LEU A 146 -8.27 7.46 6.97
N LYS A 147 -9.54 7.77 6.83
CA LYS A 147 -10.53 6.82 6.35
C LYS A 147 -10.41 6.69 4.85
N ALA A 148 -10.18 5.47 4.36
CA ALA A 148 -10.00 5.22 2.94
C ALA A 148 -11.19 5.71 2.10
N MET A 149 -12.41 5.60 2.62
CA MET A 149 -13.60 6.08 1.93
C MET A 149 -13.61 7.61 1.74
N ASP A 150 -13.09 8.38 2.70
CA ASP A 150 -13.02 9.84 2.57
C ASP A 150 -12.07 10.24 1.43
N ALA A 151 -10.92 9.56 1.31
CA ALA A 151 -10.00 9.77 0.20
C ALA A 151 -10.59 9.35 -1.16
N ILE A 152 -11.36 8.26 -1.20
CA ILE A 152 -12.05 7.81 -2.43
C ILE A 152 -13.09 8.81 -2.87
N LEU A 153 -13.90 9.35 -1.96
CA LEU A 153 -14.93 10.35 -2.26
C LEU A 153 -14.33 11.68 -2.73
N GLU A 154 -13.17 12.05 -2.22
CA GLU A 154 -12.42 13.25 -2.61
C GLU A 154 -11.49 13.00 -3.82
N ASP A 155 -11.64 11.82 -4.47
CA ASP A 155 -10.87 11.44 -5.66
C ASP A 155 -9.34 11.49 -5.47
N CYS A 156 -8.85 11.21 -4.26
CA CYS A 156 -7.42 11.14 -3.92
C CYS A 156 -6.97 9.76 -3.41
N CYS A 157 -7.65 8.69 -3.86
CA CYS A 157 -7.22 7.31 -3.74
C CYS A 157 -7.15 6.69 -5.15
N ASP A 158 -5.99 6.19 -5.53
CA ASP A 158 -5.77 5.60 -6.85
C ASP A 158 -5.78 4.08 -6.82
N ILE A 159 -5.35 3.47 -5.73
CA ILE A 159 -5.15 2.03 -5.57
C ILE A 159 -5.75 1.58 -4.25
N VAL A 160 -6.41 0.40 -4.27
CA VAL A 160 -6.79 -0.31 -3.05
C VAL A 160 -6.06 -1.65 -3.02
N CYS A 161 -5.29 -1.88 -1.96
CA CYS A 161 -4.58 -3.12 -1.71
C CYS A 161 -5.27 -3.98 -0.64
N SER A 162 -4.88 -5.25 -0.57
CA SER A 162 -5.43 -6.19 0.43
C SER A 162 -4.97 -5.91 1.86
N ASP A 163 -3.83 -5.20 1.99
CA ASP A 163 -3.18 -5.06 3.28
C ASP A 163 -3.02 -6.46 3.94
N TYR A 164 -3.27 -6.61 5.22
CA TYR A 164 -3.20 -7.90 5.95
C TYR A 164 -4.44 -8.80 5.78
N LEU A 165 -5.52 -8.37 5.08
CA LEU A 165 -6.79 -9.11 4.97
C LEU A 165 -7.25 -9.26 3.51
N PRO A 166 -6.70 -10.22 2.73
CA PRO A 166 -7.08 -10.43 1.33
C PRO A 166 -8.58 -10.67 1.12
N SER A 167 -9.27 -11.27 2.08
CA SER A 167 -10.73 -11.51 2.01
C SER A 167 -11.56 -10.23 2.03
N ALA A 168 -10.99 -9.08 2.43
CA ALA A 168 -11.67 -7.79 2.40
C ALA A 168 -11.82 -7.21 0.98
N MET A 169 -11.03 -7.65 0.01
CA MET A 169 -10.93 -7.04 -1.32
C MET A 169 -12.29 -6.94 -2.04
N ILE A 170 -13.00 -8.05 -2.19
CA ILE A 170 -14.28 -8.08 -2.92
C ILE A 170 -15.35 -7.28 -2.19
N LYS A 171 -15.46 -7.44 -0.85
CA LYS A 171 -16.45 -6.69 -0.06
C LYS A 171 -16.17 -5.18 -0.11
N SER A 172 -14.91 -4.76 0.00
CA SER A 172 -14.55 -3.34 -0.09
C SER A 172 -14.84 -2.75 -1.47
N MET A 173 -14.58 -3.50 -2.55
CA MET A 173 -14.94 -3.10 -3.91
C MET A 173 -16.44 -2.82 -4.05
N CYS A 174 -17.29 -3.71 -3.55
CA CYS A 174 -18.75 -3.52 -3.58
C CYS A 174 -19.18 -2.29 -2.77
N ILE A 175 -18.61 -2.10 -1.55
CA ILE A 175 -18.89 -0.91 -0.73
C ILE A 175 -18.50 0.37 -1.48
N VAL A 176 -17.33 0.39 -2.12
CA VAL A 176 -16.89 1.54 -2.93
C VAL A 176 -17.85 1.78 -4.08
N ALA A 177 -18.20 0.74 -4.85
CA ALA A 177 -19.10 0.84 -6.01
C ALA A 177 -20.44 1.45 -5.63
N GLU A 178 -21.04 1.02 -4.51
CA GLU A 178 -22.28 1.56 -3.97
C GLU A 178 -22.12 3.04 -3.58
N ARG A 179 -21.08 3.36 -2.82
CA ARG A 179 -20.86 4.72 -2.26
C ARG A 179 -20.61 5.77 -3.33
N ILE A 180 -19.85 5.43 -4.40
CA ILE A 180 -19.58 6.37 -5.49
C ILE A 180 -20.58 6.23 -6.66
N ASN A 181 -21.52 5.29 -6.57
CA ASN A 181 -22.48 4.94 -7.63
C ASN A 181 -21.83 4.72 -9.00
N ASN A 182 -20.66 4.05 -9.01
CA ASN A 182 -19.89 3.78 -10.22
C ASN A 182 -19.06 2.49 -10.08
N LEU A 183 -19.59 1.38 -10.56
CA LEU A 183 -18.92 0.08 -10.49
C LEU A 183 -17.60 0.07 -11.27
N ASN A 184 -17.56 0.67 -12.46
CA ASN A 184 -16.35 0.66 -13.29
C ASN A 184 -15.19 1.40 -12.60
N LYS A 185 -15.47 2.57 -12.01
CA LYS A 185 -14.47 3.32 -11.25
C LYS A 185 -14.05 2.55 -10.01
N ALA A 186 -14.98 1.94 -9.28
CA ALA A 186 -14.65 1.11 -8.12
C ALA A 186 -13.74 -0.04 -8.52
N VAL A 187 -14.10 -0.86 -9.51
CA VAL A 187 -13.29 -1.99 -9.98
C VAL A 187 -11.89 -1.55 -10.41
N SER A 188 -11.75 -0.38 -11.03
CA SER A 188 -10.45 0.11 -11.49
C SER A 188 -9.44 0.32 -10.36
N LEU A 189 -9.88 0.71 -9.16
CA LEU A 189 -9.01 0.87 -7.99
C LEU A 189 -8.36 -0.44 -7.53
N PHE A 190 -8.97 -1.58 -7.88
CA PHE A 190 -8.54 -2.92 -7.49
C PHE A 190 -7.88 -3.71 -8.63
N THR A 191 -7.92 -3.20 -9.85
CA THR A 191 -7.50 -3.95 -11.04
C THR A 191 -6.58 -3.14 -11.95
N SER A 192 -7.13 -2.26 -12.79
CA SER A 192 -6.36 -1.53 -13.80
C SER A 192 -5.37 -0.55 -13.21
N ASN A 193 -5.73 0.11 -12.10
CA ASN A 193 -4.84 1.09 -11.49
C ASN A 193 -3.62 0.44 -10.82
N PRO A 194 -3.76 -0.59 -9.95
CA PRO A 194 -2.60 -1.31 -9.44
C PRO A 194 -1.79 -1.96 -10.56
N ALA A 195 -2.42 -2.52 -11.61
CA ALA A 195 -1.69 -3.08 -12.74
C ALA A 195 -0.82 -2.04 -13.47
N LYS A 196 -1.28 -0.80 -13.59
CA LYS A 196 -0.48 0.32 -14.11
C LYS A 196 0.66 0.69 -13.17
N ALA A 197 0.37 0.72 -11.88
CA ALA A 197 1.37 1.08 -10.86
C ALA A 197 2.53 0.08 -10.79
N VAL A 198 2.30 -1.20 -11.07
CA VAL A 198 3.37 -2.22 -11.09
C VAL A 198 3.85 -2.58 -12.51
N GLY A 199 3.45 -1.81 -13.53
CA GLY A 199 3.96 -1.95 -14.91
C GLY A 199 3.45 -3.16 -15.69
N ILE A 200 2.37 -3.84 -15.26
CA ILE A 200 1.81 -5.04 -15.93
C ILE A 200 0.49 -4.78 -16.66
N TYR A 201 0.10 -3.51 -16.81
CA TYR A 201 -1.20 -3.17 -17.39
C TYR A 201 -1.37 -3.63 -18.83
N ASP A 202 -0.31 -3.72 -19.61
CA ASP A 202 -0.36 -4.19 -20.99
C ASP A 202 -0.78 -5.66 -21.08
N GLU A 203 -0.49 -6.45 -20.06
CA GLU A 203 -0.84 -7.86 -19.98
C GLU A 203 -2.10 -8.17 -19.16
N ARG A 204 -2.41 -7.37 -18.12
CA ARG A 204 -3.41 -7.67 -17.08
C ARG A 204 -4.19 -6.43 -16.66
N GLY A 205 -5.08 -6.58 -15.69
CA GLY A 205 -5.79 -5.49 -15.02
C GLY A 205 -6.99 -4.92 -15.77
N SER A 206 -7.31 -5.43 -16.96
CA SER A 206 -8.54 -5.10 -17.69
C SER A 206 -8.90 -6.19 -18.69
N ILE A 207 -10.20 -6.29 -19.00
CA ILE A 207 -10.70 -7.21 -20.03
C ILE A 207 -10.56 -6.51 -21.38
N LYS A 208 -9.53 -6.90 -22.14
CA LYS A 208 -9.27 -6.43 -23.52
C LYS A 208 -8.66 -7.57 -24.33
N GLU A 209 -8.84 -7.48 -25.66
CA GLU A 209 -8.18 -8.40 -26.58
C GLU A 209 -6.65 -8.39 -26.38
N ASN A 210 -6.04 -9.54 -26.55
CA ASN A 210 -4.59 -9.79 -26.41
C ASN A 210 -4.04 -9.68 -24.96
N LYS A 211 -4.89 -9.48 -23.95
CA LYS A 211 -4.48 -9.59 -22.53
C LYS A 211 -4.66 -11.00 -22.01
N LYS A 212 -3.88 -11.34 -20.98
CA LYS A 212 -4.04 -12.60 -20.25
C LYS A 212 -5.44 -12.70 -19.64
N ALA A 213 -6.07 -13.84 -19.80
CA ALA A 213 -7.40 -14.11 -19.23
C ALA A 213 -7.25 -14.47 -17.74
N ASP A 214 -6.94 -13.45 -16.92
CA ASP A 214 -6.96 -13.49 -15.46
C ASP A 214 -8.26 -12.83 -15.01
N LEU A 215 -9.27 -13.63 -14.67
CA LEU A 215 -10.64 -13.18 -14.45
C LEU A 215 -11.18 -13.71 -13.12
N VAL A 216 -11.99 -12.91 -12.47
CA VAL A 216 -12.76 -13.32 -11.29
C VAL A 216 -14.23 -13.06 -11.55
N LEU A 217 -15.06 -14.11 -11.45
CA LEU A 217 -16.51 -13.99 -11.47
C LEU A 217 -17.01 -13.86 -10.04
N VAL A 218 -17.79 -12.80 -9.78
CA VAL A 218 -18.28 -12.48 -8.45
C VAL A 218 -19.81 -12.38 -8.50
N ASP A 219 -20.49 -13.07 -7.60
CA ASP A 219 -21.87 -12.83 -7.27
C ASP A 219 -21.94 -11.67 -6.27
N ILE A 220 -22.50 -10.54 -6.73
CA ILE A 220 -22.59 -9.29 -5.95
C ILE A 220 -23.99 -9.05 -5.38
N ASP A 221 -24.98 -9.87 -5.73
CA ASP A 221 -26.39 -9.68 -5.32
C ASP A 221 -26.68 -10.15 -3.89
N SER A 222 -25.71 -10.84 -3.27
CA SER A 222 -25.82 -11.29 -1.89
C SER A 222 -25.24 -10.27 -0.91
N GLU A 223 -25.74 -10.24 0.34
CA GLU A 223 -25.20 -9.42 1.44
C GLU A 223 -23.69 -9.56 1.60
N TYR A 224 -23.17 -10.75 1.32
CA TYR A 224 -21.75 -11.06 1.28
C TYR A 224 -21.35 -11.48 -0.14
N PRO A 225 -20.72 -10.61 -0.93
CA PRO A 225 -20.29 -10.94 -2.28
C PRO A 225 -19.37 -12.16 -2.28
N LYS A 226 -19.57 -13.04 -3.27
CA LYS A 226 -18.92 -14.35 -3.32
C LYS A 226 -18.18 -14.54 -4.63
N VAL A 227 -16.94 -14.99 -4.54
CA VAL A 227 -16.22 -15.46 -5.74
C VAL A 227 -16.86 -16.77 -6.21
N VAL A 228 -17.34 -16.78 -7.44
CA VAL A 228 -17.94 -17.94 -8.10
C VAL A 228 -16.92 -18.70 -8.90
N ASN A 229 -16.04 -17.99 -9.61
CA ASN A 229 -14.98 -18.61 -10.42
C ASN A 229 -13.74 -17.71 -10.44
N THR A 230 -12.56 -18.33 -10.41
CA THR A 230 -11.29 -17.65 -10.66
C THR A 230 -10.57 -18.36 -11.82
N ILE A 231 -10.18 -17.56 -12.79
CA ILE A 231 -9.51 -18.00 -14.02
C ILE A 231 -8.13 -17.33 -14.04
N VAL A 232 -7.07 -18.10 -14.25
CA VAL A 232 -5.69 -17.62 -14.41
C VAL A 232 -5.13 -18.15 -15.71
N ASN A 233 -4.63 -17.26 -16.56
CA ASN A 233 -4.15 -17.59 -17.91
C ASN A 233 -5.16 -18.44 -18.72
N GLY A 234 -6.45 -18.10 -18.61
CA GLY A 234 -7.53 -18.82 -19.30
C GLY A 234 -7.92 -20.18 -18.69
N LYS A 235 -7.32 -20.59 -17.58
CA LYS A 235 -7.65 -21.85 -16.90
C LYS A 235 -8.39 -21.57 -15.60
N THR A 236 -9.52 -22.25 -15.38
CA THR A 236 -10.23 -22.23 -14.09
C THR A 236 -9.34 -22.84 -13.00
N VAL A 237 -8.99 -22.04 -11.98
CA VAL A 237 -8.20 -22.47 -10.82
C VAL A 237 -9.06 -22.60 -9.56
N TYR A 238 -10.22 -21.97 -9.56
CA TYR A 238 -11.22 -22.10 -8.50
C TYR A 238 -12.61 -22.02 -9.12
N LYS A 239 -13.50 -22.89 -8.68
CA LYS A 239 -14.94 -22.86 -9.00
C LYS A 239 -15.72 -23.25 -7.76
N ARG A 240 -16.67 -22.41 -7.39
CA ARG A 240 -17.60 -22.72 -6.30
C ARG A 240 -18.63 -23.73 -6.81
N GLU A 241 -18.81 -24.81 -6.05
CA GLU A 241 -19.97 -25.70 -6.22
C GLU A 241 -21.21 -24.99 -5.66
N VAL A 242 -22.31 -25.01 -6.40
CA VAL A 242 -23.60 -24.39 -6.07
C VAL A 242 -24.45 -25.40 -5.30
#